data_38ff320f08fd5cae37631883a8ce2aea
#
_entry.id   38ff320f08fd5cae37631883a8ce2aea
#
_cell.length_a   1.000
_cell.length_b   1.000
_cell.length_c   1.000
_cell.angle_alpha   90.00
_cell.angle_beta   90.00
_cell.angle_gamma   90.00
#
_symmetry.space_group_name_H-M   'P 1'
#
loop_
_entity.id
_entity.type
_entity.pdbx_description
1 polymer ?
#
loop_
_entity_poly.entity_id
_entity_poly.type
_entity_poly.pdbx_seq_one_letter_code
_entity_poly.pdbx_strand_id
1 'polypeptide(L)'
;GKSVNVEITTFYQEGGAPEFDSGIKAWMNENPDALTNNGGNDMVSAVTAMGYDAYFVALEAIKAAGSTDPAAVLAALPGVSYSGVSGLIEFDEIGDAKRDAAYIKSANTESGEWEFVKVQGIE
;
A
#
# COMPACT_ATOMS: atom_id res chain seq x y z
N GLY A 1 24.34 -14.92 -1.11
CA GLY A 1 25.18 -13.87 -1.68
C GLY A 1 24.62 -12.50 -1.31
N LYS A 2 25.49 -11.52 -1.21
CA LYS A 2 25.05 -10.14 -0.94
C LYS A 2 24.59 -9.52 -2.25
N SER A 3 23.38 -8.97 -2.28
CA SER A 3 22.91 -8.18 -3.41
C SER A 3 23.57 -6.81 -3.37
N VAL A 4 24.28 -6.44 -4.43
CA VAL A 4 24.87 -5.10 -4.60
C VAL A 4 24.20 -4.39 -5.76
N ASN A 5 23.96 -3.07 -5.59
CA ASN A 5 23.33 -2.24 -6.61
C ASN A 5 21.94 -2.73 -7.03
N VAL A 6 21.16 -3.27 -6.07
CA VAL A 6 19.78 -3.69 -6.31
C VAL A 6 18.85 -2.58 -5.82
N GLU A 7 17.99 -2.13 -6.71
CA GLU A 7 16.89 -1.23 -6.40
C GLU A 7 15.56 -1.93 -6.67
N ILE A 8 14.55 -1.60 -5.87
CA ILE A 8 13.18 -2.06 -6.07
C ILE A 8 12.23 -0.87 -6.09
N THR A 9 11.10 -1.05 -6.75
CA THR A 9 9.95 -0.15 -6.64
C THR A 9 8.95 -0.70 -5.64
N THR A 10 8.32 0.20 -4.90
CA THR A 10 7.24 -0.13 -3.97
C THR A 10 6.23 1.01 -3.93
N PHE A 11 5.05 0.79 -3.37
CA PHE A 11 3.96 1.77 -3.33
C PHE A 11 3.75 2.38 -1.94
N TYR A 12 4.60 2.06 -0.98
CA TYR A 12 4.55 2.64 0.35
C TYR A 12 5.94 2.72 0.97
N GLN A 13 6.16 3.78 1.73
CA GLN A 13 7.33 3.97 2.58
C GLN A 13 6.84 4.25 4.00
N GLU A 14 7.28 3.46 4.96
CA GLU A 14 7.02 3.69 6.38
C GLU A 14 7.44 5.10 6.79
N GLY A 15 6.61 5.78 7.56
CA GLY A 15 6.72 7.23 7.85
C GLY A 15 5.86 8.11 6.96
N GLY A 16 5.33 7.60 5.85
CA GLY A 16 4.45 8.34 4.94
C GLY A 16 3.07 8.63 5.52
N ALA A 17 2.58 7.75 6.43
CA ALA A 17 1.32 7.92 7.14
C ALA A 17 1.49 7.53 8.62
N PRO A 18 2.01 8.42 9.49
CA PRO A 18 2.44 8.08 10.85
C PRO A 18 1.36 7.48 11.75
N GLU A 19 0.11 7.93 11.62
CA GLU A 19 -1.02 7.39 12.41
C GLU A 19 -1.37 5.97 11.98
N PHE A 20 -1.37 5.69 10.67
CA PHE A 20 -1.54 4.36 10.13
C PHE A 20 -0.40 3.43 10.58
N ASP A 21 0.85 3.87 10.44
CA ASP A 21 2.02 3.09 10.83
C ASP A 21 1.96 2.71 12.31
N SER A 22 1.69 3.68 13.18
CA SER A 22 1.61 3.43 14.63
C SER A 22 0.46 2.49 14.99
N GLY A 23 -0.68 2.63 14.35
CA GLY A 23 -1.84 1.76 14.56
C GLY A 23 -1.56 0.31 14.13
N ILE A 24 -0.96 0.11 12.95
CA ILE A 24 -0.60 -1.22 12.45
C ILE A 24 0.47 -1.87 13.33
N LYS A 25 1.49 -1.13 13.75
CA LYS A 25 2.53 -1.64 14.65
C LYS A 25 1.97 -2.05 16.01
N ALA A 26 1.11 -1.22 16.59
CA ALA A 26 0.44 -1.55 17.85
C ALA A 26 -0.36 -2.85 17.71
N TRP A 27 -1.17 -2.97 16.65
CA TRP A 27 -1.95 -4.17 16.39
C TRP A 27 -1.08 -5.41 16.19
N MET A 28 0.00 -5.34 15.41
CA MET A 28 0.93 -6.47 15.22
C MET A 28 1.58 -6.90 16.53
N ASN A 29 1.98 -5.95 17.39
CA ASN A 29 2.61 -6.25 18.68
C ASN A 29 1.61 -6.85 19.69
N GLU A 30 0.31 -6.58 19.56
CA GLU A 30 -0.75 -7.20 20.34
C GLU A 30 -1.17 -8.57 19.80
N ASN A 31 -0.78 -8.92 18.58
CA ASN A 31 -1.17 -10.14 17.88
C ASN A 31 0.09 -10.93 17.42
N PRO A 32 0.64 -11.81 18.27
CA PRO A 32 1.89 -12.53 17.98
C PRO A 32 1.91 -13.32 16.67
N ASP A 33 0.76 -13.86 16.25
CA ASP A 33 0.64 -14.57 14.97
C ASP A 33 0.81 -13.60 13.79
N ALA A 34 0.27 -12.38 13.89
CA ALA A 34 0.44 -11.35 12.87
C ALA A 34 1.90 -10.91 12.78
N LEU A 35 2.56 -10.70 13.91
CA LEU A 35 3.98 -10.38 13.96
C LEU A 35 4.85 -11.49 13.36
N THR A 36 4.55 -12.75 13.69
CA THR A 36 5.23 -13.91 13.11
C THR A 36 5.06 -13.97 11.59
N ASN A 37 3.83 -13.76 11.09
CA ASN A 37 3.53 -13.76 9.67
C ASN A 37 4.20 -12.58 8.93
N ASN A 38 4.49 -11.49 9.63
CA ASN A 38 5.24 -10.35 9.11
C ASN A 38 6.78 -10.51 9.22
N GLY A 39 7.26 -11.74 9.35
CA GLY A 39 8.69 -12.04 9.43
C GLY A 39 9.33 -11.77 10.80
N GLY A 40 8.52 -11.70 11.87
CA GLY A 40 8.99 -11.51 13.25
C GLY A 40 9.36 -10.06 13.59
N ASN A 41 8.96 -9.10 12.78
CA ASN A 41 9.15 -7.66 13.01
C ASN A 41 7.86 -6.89 12.72
N ASP A 42 7.78 -5.65 13.17
CA ASP A 42 6.60 -4.79 13.01
C ASP A 42 6.73 -3.76 11.87
N MET A 43 7.63 -4.00 10.92
CA MET A 43 7.81 -3.14 9.75
C MET A 43 6.52 -3.09 8.91
N VAL A 44 6.06 -1.91 8.57
CA VAL A 44 4.86 -1.73 7.75
C VAL A 44 5.20 -1.88 6.27
N SER A 45 4.70 -2.95 5.67
CA SER A 45 4.92 -3.26 4.26
C SER A 45 3.98 -2.49 3.34
N ALA A 46 4.40 -2.32 2.07
CA ALA A 46 3.53 -1.73 1.05
C ALA A 46 2.25 -2.55 0.83
N VAL A 47 2.31 -3.87 0.97
CA VAL A 47 1.13 -4.75 0.84
C VAL A 47 0.12 -4.47 1.95
N THR A 48 0.59 -4.20 3.18
CA THR A 48 -0.29 -3.82 4.30
C THR A 48 -1.00 -2.50 4.01
N ALA A 49 -0.26 -1.49 3.53
CA ALA A 49 -0.84 -0.19 3.17
C ALA A 49 -1.85 -0.32 2.02
N MET A 50 -1.53 -1.08 0.97
CA MET A 50 -2.44 -1.31 -0.15
C MET A 50 -3.69 -2.10 0.26
N GLY A 51 -3.55 -3.09 1.15
CA GLY A 51 -4.70 -3.85 1.67
C GLY A 51 -5.64 -2.98 2.51
N TYR A 52 -5.07 -2.08 3.31
CA TYR A 52 -5.84 -1.09 4.06
C TYR A 52 -6.62 -0.16 3.12
N ASP A 53 -5.96 0.39 2.12
CA ASP A 53 -6.60 1.28 1.15
C ASP A 53 -7.66 0.55 0.32
N ALA A 54 -7.43 -0.71 -0.07
CA ALA A 54 -8.39 -1.53 -0.82
C ALA A 54 -9.72 -1.69 -0.09
N TYR A 55 -9.70 -1.79 1.24
CA TYR A 55 -10.92 -1.82 2.04
C TYR A 55 -11.73 -0.51 1.88
N PHE A 56 -11.09 0.64 1.96
CA PHE A 56 -11.78 1.93 1.81
C PHE A 56 -12.22 2.20 0.38
N VAL A 57 -11.43 1.81 -0.62
CA VAL A 57 -11.82 1.87 -2.04
C VAL A 57 -13.10 1.06 -2.27
N ALA A 58 -13.20 -0.15 -1.70
CA ALA A 58 -14.41 -0.96 -1.80
C ALA A 58 -15.62 -0.27 -1.12
N LEU A 59 -15.42 0.37 0.04
CA LEU A 59 -16.49 1.15 0.69
C LEU A 59 -16.94 2.34 -0.16
N GLU A 60 -16.01 3.09 -0.77
CA GLU A 60 -16.37 4.20 -1.66
C GLU A 60 -17.09 3.73 -2.91
N ALA A 61 -16.71 2.58 -3.49
CA ALA A 61 -17.41 1.98 -4.61
C ALA A 61 -18.86 1.56 -4.23
N ILE A 62 -19.06 0.96 -3.04
CA ILE A 62 -20.40 0.61 -2.53
C ILE A 62 -21.25 1.88 -2.31
N LYS A 63 -20.67 2.93 -1.74
CA LYS A 63 -21.38 4.22 -1.57
C LYS A 63 -21.76 4.83 -2.92
N ALA A 64 -20.85 4.83 -3.88
CA ALA A 64 -21.11 5.35 -5.22
C ALA A 64 -22.18 4.54 -5.97
N ALA A 65 -22.19 3.22 -5.79
CA ALA A 65 -23.21 2.33 -6.37
C ALA A 65 -24.58 2.48 -5.69
N GLY A 66 -24.63 2.95 -4.44
CA GLY A 66 -25.85 2.94 -3.62
C GLY A 66 -26.39 1.52 -3.37
N SER A 67 -25.57 0.48 -3.53
CA SER A 67 -25.94 -0.94 -3.51
C SER A 67 -24.75 -1.80 -3.11
N THR A 68 -25.04 -2.97 -2.52
CA THR A 68 -24.03 -4.02 -2.28
C THR A 68 -24.04 -5.09 -3.37
N ASP A 69 -24.84 -4.93 -4.42
CA ASP A 69 -24.83 -5.82 -5.57
C ASP A 69 -23.49 -5.76 -6.29
N PRO A 70 -22.78 -6.89 -6.48
CA PRO A 70 -21.43 -6.90 -7.04
C PRO A 70 -21.33 -6.27 -8.44
N ALA A 71 -22.35 -6.42 -9.29
CA ALA A 71 -22.36 -5.84 -10.63
C ALA A 71 -22.51 -4.32 -10.58
N ALA A 72 -23.35 -3.80 -9.67
CA ALA A 72 -23.50 -2.37 -9.44
C ALA A 72 -22.20 -1.75 -8.88
N VAL A 73 -21.58 -2.42 -7.90
CA VAL A 73 -20.30 -1.96 -7.31
C VAL A 73 -19.19 -1.95 -8.35
N LEU A 74 -19.07 -2.99 -9.17
CA LEU A 74 -18.10 -3.06 -10.27
C LEU A 74 -18.31 -1.93 -11.29
N ALA A 75 -19.57 -1.64 -11.64
CA ALA A 75 -19.89 -0.56 -12.57
C ALA A 75 -19.55 0.84 -11.99
N ALA A 76 -19.58 1.01 -10.67
CA ALA A 76 -19.25 2.26 -10.01
C ALA A 76 -17.73 2.47 -9.83
N LEU A 77 -16.93 1.40 -9.81
CA LEU A 77 -15.49 1.42 -9.49
C LEU A 77 -14.67 2.38 -10.37
N PRO A 78 -14.89 2.49 -11.70
CA PRO A 78 -14.13 3.44 -12.54
C PRO A 78 -14.32 4.91 -12.16
N GLY A 79 -15.39 5.24 -11.44
CA GLY A 79 -15.65 6.59 -10.93
C GLY A 79 -15.07 6.87 -9.54
N VAL A 80 -14.44 5.89 -8.89
CA VAL A 80 -13.84 6.05 -7.57
C VAL A 80 -12.49 6.74 -7.68
N SER A 81 -12.31 7.81 -6.89
CA SER A 81 -11.02 8.46 -6.66
C SER A 81 -10.82 8.52 -5.14
N TYR A 82 -9.82 7.83 -4.63
CA TYR A 82 -9.56 7.70 -3.20
C TYR A 82 -8.12 8.09 -2.85
N SER A 83 -7.99 9.03 -1.91
CA SER A 83 -6.68 9.43 -1.37
C SER A 83 -6.38 8.60 -0.13
N GLY A 84 -5.66 7.52 -0.32
CA GLY A 84 -5.31 6.57 0.73
C GLY A 84 -3.94 6.79 1.35
N VAL A 85 -3.55 5.90 2.26
CA VAL A 85 -2.21 5.93 2.89
C VAL A 85 -1.10 5.57 1.90
N SER A 86 -1.42 4.81 0.85
CA SER A 86 -0.49 4.46 -0.23
C SER A 86 -0.54 5.44 -1.42
N GLY A 87 -1.19 6.60 -1.27
CA GLY A 87 -1.33 7.64 -2.29
C GLY A 87 -2.70 7.66 -2.96
N LEU A 88 -2.80 8.41 -4.07
CA LEU A 88 -4.03 8.49 -4.85
C LEU A 88 -4.28 7.18 -5.59
N ILE A 89 -5.53 6.72 -5.53
CA ILE A 89 -6.01 5.51 -6.20
C ILE A 89 -7.19 5.88 -7.08
N GLU A 90 -7.02 5.69 -8.36
CA GLU A 90 -8.03 5.80 -9.40
C GLU A 90 -7.94 4.58 -10.30
N PHE A 91 -8.93 4.36 -11.14
CA PHE A 91 -8.96 3.21 -12.04
C PHE A 91 -9.03 3.68 -13.49
N ASP A 92 -8.45 2.90 -14.37
CA ASP A 92 -8.61 3.08 -15.81
C ASP A 92 -9.84 2.32 -16.35
N GLU A 93 -10.04 2.39 -17.66
CA GLU A 93 -11.19 1.78 -18.33
C GLU A 93 -11.20 0.24 -18.27
N ILE A 94 -10.05 -0.38 -18.03
CA ILE A 94 -9.90 -1.83 -17.92
C ILE A 94 -9.86 -2.31 -16.47
N GLY A 95 -9.91 -1.39 -15.49
CA GLY A 95 -9.96 -1.68 -14.06
C GLY A 95 -8.60 -1.72 -13.37
N ASP A 96 -7.53 -1.32 -14.05
CA ASP A 96 -6.22 -1.23 -13.44
C ASP A 96 -6.09 0.05 -12.61
N ALA A 97 -5.47 -0.08 -11.42
CA ALA A 97 -5.23 1.06 -10.54
C ALA A 97 -4.15 1.97 -11.13
N LYS A 98 -4.51 3.24 -11.36
CA LYS A 98 -3.56 4.29 -11.73
C LYS A 98 -2.79 4.72 -10.49
N ARG A 99 -1.48 4.88 -10.66
CA ARG A 99 -0.58 5.41 -9.64
C ARG A 99 0.22 6.56 -10.25
N ASP A 100 0.41 7.61 -9.49
CA ASP A 100 1.16 8.81 -9.89
C ASP A 100 2.62 8.76 -9.47
N ALA A 101 2.98 7.87 -8.54
CA ALA A 101 4.34 7.74 -8.03
C ALA A 101 4.64 6.32 -7.54
N ALA A 102 5.94 6.01 -7.50
CA ALA A 102 6.50 4.85 -6.83
C ALA A 102 7.65 5.28 -5.91
N TYR A 103 7.88 4.50 -4.87
CA TYR A 103 9.02 4.66 -3.98
C TYR A 103 10.16 3.76 -4.44
N ILE A 104 11.36 4.31 -4.58
CA ILE A 104 12.56 3.54 -4.90
C ILE A 104 13.30 3.23 -3.60
N LYS A 105 13.63 1.96 -3.40
CA LYS A 105 14.46 1.48 -2.30
C LYS A 105 15.67 0.76 -2.83
N SER A 106 16.80 0.92 -2.14
CA SER A 106 18.07 0.23 -2.41
C SER A 106 18.39 -0.76 -1.30
N ALA A 107 18.98 -1.89 -1.65
CA ALA A 107 19.46 -2.85 -0.67
C ALA A 107 20.75 -2.33 -0.01
N ASN A 108 20.72 -2.14 1.30
CA ASN A 108 21.93 -1.92 2.08
C ASN A 108 22.60 -3.26 2.38
N THR A 109 23.79 -3.48 1.83
CA THR A 109 24.50 -4.74 1.97
C THR A 109 25.21 -4.91 3.31
N GLU A 110 25.33 -3.85 4.11
CA GLU A 110 25.93 -3.87 5.43
C GLU A 110 24.89 -4.23 6.50
N SER A 111 23.74 -3.55 6.49
CA SER A 111 22.64 -3.80 7.44
C SER A 111 21.75 -4.97 7.01
N GLY A 112 21.65 -5.25 5.72
CA GLY A 112 20.73 -6.23 5.14
C GLY A 112 19.31 -5.68 4.96
N GLU A 113 19.11 -4.38 5.15
CA GLU A 113 17.81 -3.71 5.10
C GLU A 113 17.60 -2.95 3.79
N TRP A 114 16.34 -2.62 3.50
CA TRP A 114 15.97 -1.76 2.38
C TRP A 114 15.92 -0.31 2.83
N GLU A 115 16.71 0.53 2.18
CA GLU A 115 16.77 1.96 2.43
C GLU A 115 15.99 2.74 1.38
N PHE A 116 15.24 3.75 1.82
CA PHE A 116 14.55 4.67 0.93
C PHE A 116 15.56 5.52 0.14
N VAL A 117 15.37 5.61 -1.18
CA VAL A 117 16.21 6.41 -2.07
C VAL A 117 15.47 7.67 -2.51
N LYS A 118 14.31 7.49 -3.15
CA LYS A 118 13.51 8.62 -3.67
C LYS A 118 12.07 8.21 -3.99
N VAL A 119 11.24 9.21 -4.17
CA VAL A 119 9.96 9.07 -4.88
C VAL A 119 10.22 9.28 -6.38
N GLN A 120 9.70 8.40 -7.20
CA GLN A 120 9.71 8.53 -8.65
C GLN A 120 8.28 8.79 -9.13
N GLY A 121 8.03 10.00 -9.62
CA GLY A 121 6.78 10.36 -10.29
C GLY A 121 6.71 9.77 -11.70
N ILE A 122 5.49 9.66 -12.22
CA ILE A 122 5.22 9.38 -13.64
C ILE A 122 5.17 10.73 -14.34
N GLU A 123 6.04 10.95 -15.31
CA GLU A 123 6.02 12.12 -16.21
C GLU A 123 5.08 11.88 -17.39
#